data_d6fdf35e19c114e6800f8c04bfae74dd
#
_entry.id   d6fdf35e19c114e6800f8c04bfae74dd
#
_cell.length_a   1.000
_cell.length_b   1.000
_cell.length_c   1.000
_cell.angle_alpha   90.00
_cell.angle_beta   90.00
_cell.angle_gamma   90.00
#
_symmetry.space_group_name_H-M   'P 1'
#
loop_
_entity.id
_entity.type
_entity.pdbx_description
1 polymer ?
#
loop_
_entity_poly.entity_id
_entity_poly.type
_entity_poly.pdbx_seq_one_letter_code
_entity_poly.pdbx_strand_id
1 'polypeptide(L)'
;MKGLRLAVIAGTSEATDLIATLPEQDSVTAFAATEYGKTILEGQHCMVRVGRLDADGFRFALRGMDAVIDASHPFAQVVTETVRQVCAELELPYFRLGRQKITKCV
;
A
#
# COMPACT_ATOMS: atom_id res chain seq x y z
N MET A 1 0.62 -1.64 23.46
CA MET A 1 1.63 -1.32 22.46
C MET A 1 0.96 -0.72 21.24
N LYS A 2 1.53 0.35 20.70
CA LYS A 2 0.94 0.97 19.52
C LYS A 2 1.17 0.13 18.28
N GLY A 3 0.15 0.01 17.45
CA GLY A 3 0.32 -0.61 16.16
C GLY A 3 1.01 0.32 15.19
N LEU A 4 1.34 -0.21 14.02
CA LEU A 4 1.98 0.54 12.95
C LEU A 4 0.91 1.15 12.04
N ARG A 5 1.28 2.22 11.38
CA ARG A 5 0.45 2.82 10.34
C ARG A 5 1.03 2.39 8.99
N LEU A 6 0.31 1.51 8.32
CA LEU A 6 0.78 0.89 7.10
C LEU A 6 -0.04 1.31 5.90
N ALA A 7 0.65 1.59 4.80
CA ALA A 7 0.00 1.85 3.52
C ALA A 7 0.24 0.65 2.62
N VAL A 8 -0.81 0.14 2.01
CA VAL A 8 -0.71 -0.99 1.08
C VAL A 8 -1.21 -0.54 -0.28
N ILE A 9 -0.35 -0.61 -1.27
CA ILE A 9 -0.75 -0.30 -2.64
C ILE A 9 -1.32 -1.57 -3.22
N ALA A 10 -2.64 -1.62 -3.35
CA ALA A 10 -3.34 -2.83 -3.74
C ALA A 10 -3.50 -2.92 -5.26
N GLY A 11 -3.86 -4.08 -5.73
CA GLY A 11 -4.05 -4.33 -7.16
C GLY A 11 -3.96 -5.80 -7.49
N THR A 12 -3.71 -6.63 -6.47
CA THR A 12 -3.56 -8.07 -6.67
C THR A 12 -4.23 -8.81 -5.52
N SER A 13 -4.45 -10.11 -5.71
CA SER A 13 -4.97 -10.95 -4.64
C SER A 13 -3.96 -11.08 -3.51
N GLU A 14 -2.68 -10.96 -3.81
CA GLU A 14 -1.64 -10.98 -2.78
C GLU A 14 -1.82 -9.83 -1.79
N ALA A 15 -2.27 -8.67 -2.27
CA ALA A 15 -2.53 -7.54 -1.38
C ALA A 15 -3.65 -7.87 -0.40
N THR A 16 -4.72 -8.51 -0.89
CA THR A 16 -5.83 -8.89 -0.04
C THR A 16 -5.39 -9.92 0.99
N ASP A 17 -4.62 -10.90 0.57
CA ASP A 17 -4.11 -11.94 1.47
C ASP A 17 -3.20 -11.34 2.54
N LEU A 18 -2.34 -10.41 2.15
CA LEU A 18 -1.46 -9.75 3.09
C LEU A 18 -2.25 -8.99 4.16
N ILE A 19 -3.23 -8.21 3.73
CA ILE A 19 -4.02 -7.41 4.67
C ILE A 19 -4.71 -8.31 5.68
N ALA A 20 -5.19 -9.46 5.24
CA ALA A 20 -5.87 -10.40 6.13
C ALA A 20 -4.96 -10.95 7.23
N THR A 21 -3.64 -10.91 7.02
CA THR A 21 -2.68 -11.43 8.00
C THR A 21 -2.13 -10.36 8.94
N LEU A 22 -2.41 -9.09 8.67
CA LEU A 22 -1.86 -8.02 9.50
C LEU A 22 -2.59 -7.93 10.84
N PRO A 23 -1.85 -7.60 11.91
CA PRO A 23 -2.47 -7.51 13.24
C PRO A 23 -3.54 -6.42 13.30
N GLU A 24 -4.56 -6.65 14.11
CA GLU A 24 -5.65 -5.69 14.25
C GLU A 24 -5.21 -4.37 14.86
N GLN A 25 -4.15 -4.38 15.64
CA GLN A 25 -3.64 -3.15 16.23
C GLN A 25 -2.98 -2.24 15.21
N ASP A 26 -2.63 -2.76 14.04
CA ASP A 26 -2.05 -1.94 12.99
C ASP A 26 -3.15 -1.21 12.23
N SER A 27 -2.86 0.02 11.87
CA SER A 27 -3.78 0.85 11.09
C SER A 27 -3.39 0.71 9.62
N VAL A 28 -4.24 0.09 8.83
CA VAL A 28 -3.94 -0.19 7.42
C VAL A 28 -4.78 0.68 6.52
N THR A 29 -4.14 1.37 5.58
CA THR A 29 -4.82 2.09 4.51
C THR A 29 -4.43 1.45 3.19
N ALA A 30 -5.42 0.93 2.49
CA ALA A 30 -5.21 0.29 1.20
C ALA A 30 -5.58 1.26 0.09
N PHE A 31 -4.74 1.33 -0.93
CA PHE A 31 -4.95 2.21 -2.08
C PHE A 31 -5.35 1.37 -3.28
N ALA A 32 -6.57 1.58 -3.77
CA ALA A 32 -7.10 0.85 -4.92
C ALA A 32 -7.33 1.82 -6.06
N ALA A 33 -6.96 1.43 -7.28
CA ALA A 33 -7.12 2.31 -8.44
C ALA A 33 -8.56 2.36 -8.94
N THR A 34 -9.39 1.38 -8.60
CA THR A 34 -10.73 1.25 -9.12
C THR A 34 -11.75 0.91 -8.04
N GLU A 35 -13.03 1.18 -8.34
CA GLU A 35 -14.12 0.78 -7.44
C GLU A 35 -14.19 -0.72 -7.25
N TYR A 36 -13.85 -1.48 -8.27
CA TYR A 36 -13.82 -2.93 -8.16
C TYR A 36 -12.79 -3.38 -7.10
N GLY A 37 -11.62 -2.76 -7.14
CA GLY A 37 -10.60 -3.04 -6.13
C GLY A 37 -11.08 -2.70 -4.72
N LYS A 38 -11.80 -1.58 -4.59
CA LYS A 38 -12.38 -1.20 -3.31
C LYS A 38 -13.35 -2.28 -2.82
N THR A 39 -14.21 -2.77 -3.71
CA THR A 39 -15.19 -3.78 -3.35
C THR A 39 -14.53 -5.03 -2.78
N ILE A 40 -13.43 -5.45 -3.40
CA ILE A 40 -12.70 -6.64 -2.93
C ILE A 40 -12.12 -6.41 -1.53
N LEU A 41 -11.70 -5.19 -1.23
CA LEU A 41 -11.04 -4.87 0.03
C LEU A 41 -11.99 -4.52 1.16
N GLU A 42 -13.26 -4.26 0.87
CA GLU A 42 -14.20 -3.75 1.87
C GLU A 42 -14.44 -4.69 3.04
N GLY A 43 -14.28 -5.97 2.87
CA GLY A 43 -14.45 -6.91 3.97
C GLY A 43 -13.22 -7.07 4.84
N GLN A 44 -12.15 -6.37 4.53
CA GLN A 44 -10.89 -6.50 5.25
C GLN A 44 -10.74 -5.45 6.34
N HIS A 45 -9.82 -5.71 7.24
CA HIS A 45 -9.51 -4.80 8.33
C HIS A 45 -8.59 -3.68 7.80
N CYS A 46 -9.16 -2.75 7.04
CA CYS A 46 -8.41 -1.64 6.48
C CYS A 46 -9.33 -0.52 6.03
N MET A 47 -8.77 0.68 5.92
CA MET A 47 -9.42 1.77 5.24
C MET A 47 -9.04 1.71 3.77
N VAL A 48 -9.97 2.01 2.88
CA VAL A 48 -9.69 1.94 1.44
C VAL A 48 -9.83 3.33 0.82
N ARG A 49 -8.81 3.70 0.06
CA ARG A 49 -8.85 4.93 -0.75
C ARG A 49 -8.87 4.52 -2.21
N VAL A 50 -9.81 5.07 -2.96
CA VAL A 50 -9.99 4.73 -4.36
C VAL A 50 -9.57 5.90 -5.23
N GLY A 51 -8.96 5.59 -6.36
CA GLY A 51 -8.57 6.59 -7.34
C GLY A 51 -7.09 6.56 -7.62
N ARG A 52 -6.72 7.11 -8.76
CA ARG A 52 -5.32 7.22 -9.13
C ARG A 52 -4.74 8.48 -8.53
N LEU A 53 -3.64 8.31 -7.82
CA LEU A 53 -2.94 9.44 -7.24
C LEU A 53 -1.66 9.69 -8.03
N ASP A 54 -1.32 10.97 -8.17
CA ASP A 54 -0.02 11.35 -8.71
C ASP A 54 0.98 11.46 -7.55
N ALA A 55 2.19 11.92 -7.85
CA ALA A 55 3.22 12.02 -6.82
C ALA A 55 2.80 12.94 -5.67
N ASP A 56 2.13 14.06 -5.97
CA ASP A 56 1.67 14.96 -4.92
C ASP A 56 0.60 14.32 -4.06
N GLY A 57 -0.32 13.58 -4.68
CA GLY A 57 -1.35 12.85 -3.95
C GLY A 57 -0.77 11.82 -3.01
N PHE A 58 0.21 11.06 -3.46
CA PHE A 58 0.87 10.09 -2.60
C PHE A 58 1.69 10.77 -1.52
N ARG A 59 2.36 11.87 -1.84
CA ARG A 59 3.12 12.61 -0.83
C ARG A 59 2.24 13.03 0.32
N PHE A 60 1.06 13.51 0.01
CA PHE A 60 0.10 13.90 1.03
C PHE A 60 -0.46 12.70 1.79
N ALA A 61 -0.83 11.65 1.06
CA ALA A 61 -1.49 10.49 1.65
C ALA A 61 -0.55 9.64 2.50
N LEU A 62 0.73 9.60 2.16
CA LEU A 62 1.70 8.74 2.85
C LEU A 62 2.37 9.42 4.03
N ARG A 63 2.10 10.68 4.26
CA ARG A 63 2.65 11.36 5.44
C ARG A 63 2.17 10.68 6.70
N GLY A 64 3.09 10.47 7.62
CA GLY A 64 2.76 9.89 8.91
C GLY A 64 2.62 8.38 8.90
N MET A 65 2.81 7.74 7.76
CA MET A 65 2.84 6.28 7.72
C MET A 65 4.17 5.78 8.27
N ASP A 66 4.16 4.56 8.78
CA ASP A 66 5.38 3.93 9.30
C ASP A 66 6.08 3.10 8.24
N ALA A 67 5.32 2.58 7.28
CA ALA A 67 5.89 1.80 6.18
C ALA A 67 4.90 1.71 5.04
N VAL A 68 5.41 1.41 3.85
CA VAL A 68 4.59 1.26 2.66
C VAL A 68 4.89 -0.10 2.03
N ILE A 69 3.84 -0.85 1.77
CA ILE A 69 3.95 -2.15 1.10
C ILE A 69 3.28 -2.03 -0.26
N ASP A 70 4.07 -2.17 -1.31
CA ASP A 70 3.57 -2.08 -2.68
C ASP A 70 3.23 -3.48 -3.19
N ALA A 71 1.93 -3.76 -3.26
CA ALA A 71 1.42 -5.04 -3.76
C ALA A 71 0.68 -4.84 -5.08
N SER A 72 1.06 -3.80 -5.84
CA SER A 72 0.45 -3.54 -7.13
C SER A 72 0.89 -4.59 -8.15
N HIS A 73 0.13 -4.65 -9.25
CA HIS A 73 0.43 -5.59 -10.32
C HIS A 73 1.83 -5.33 -10.90
N PRO A 74 2.56 -6.37 -11.30
CA PRO A 74 3.90 -6.19 -11.86
C PRO A 74 3.96 -5.22 -13.05
N PHE A 75 2.86 -5.07 -13.79
CA PHE A 75 2.81 -4.16 -14.92
C PHE A 75 2.42 -2.73 -14.53
N ALA A 76 2.16 -2.47 -13.27
CA ALA A 76 1.81 -1.12 -12.80
C ALA A 76 3.07 -0.33 -12.49
N GLN A 77 3.95 -0.17 -13.50
CA GLN A 77 5.26 0.44 -13.30
C GLN A 77 5.20 1.90 -12.89
N VAL A 78 4.23 2.63 -13.43
CA VAL A 78 4.12 4.05 -13.13
C VAL A 78 3.81 4.26 -11.65
N VAL A 79 2.85 3.53 -11.11
CA VAL A 79 2.50 3.67 -9.71
C VAL A 79 3.64 3.21 -8.81
N THR A 80 4.31 2.13 -9.18
CA THR A 80 5.43 1.62 -8.41
C THR A 80 6.56 2.65 -8.32
N GLU A 81 6.92 3.25 -9.45
CA GLU A 81 7.98 4.25 -9.46
C GLU A 81 7.60 5.50 -8.69
N THR A 82 6.35 5.93 -8.84
CA THR A 82 5.86 7.10 -8.13
C THR A 82 5.91 6.88 -6.62
N VAL A 83 5.43 5.74 -6.17
CA VAL A 83 5.41 5.43 -4.73
C VAL A 83 6.82 5.28 -4.19
N ARG A 84 7.71 4.62 -4.93
CA ARG A 84 9.11 4.50 -4.49
C ARG A 84 9.76 5.87 -4.32
N GLN A 85 9.55 6.75 -5.29
CA GLN A 85 10.13 8.08 -5.23
C GLN A 85 9.60 8.85 -4.03
N VAL A 86 8.29 8.80 -3.80
CA VAL A 86 7.69 9.50 -2.67
C VAL A 86 8.20 8.94 -1.34
N CYS A 87 8.33 7.61 -1.25
CA CYS A 87 8.84 7.00 -0.03
C CYS A 87 10.28 7.45 0.24
N ALA A 88 11.10 7.55 -0.81
CA ALA A 88 12.46 8.03 -0.64
C ALA A 88 12.48 9.48 -0.14
N GLU A 89 11.61 10.32 -0.68
CA GLU A 89 11.50 11.72 -0.24
C GLU A 89 11.06 11.85 1.21
N LEU A 90 10.14 11.00 1.63
CA LEU A 90 9.59 11.04 2.99
C LEU A 90 10.36 10.16 3.96
N GLU A 91 11.40 9.51 3.49
CA GLU A 91 12.22 8.58 4.29
C GLU A 91 11.39 7.46 4.90
N LEU A 92 10.45 6.94 4.11
CA LEU A 92 9.61 5.83 4.53
C LEU A 92 10.17 4.50 4.02
N PRO A 93 10.16 3.45 4.84
CA PRO A 93 10.51 2.12 4.36
C PRO A 93 9.55 1.69 3.26
N TYR A 94 10.07 1.19 2.18
CA TYR A 94 9.30 0.72 1.04
C TYR A 94 9.58 -0.76 0.81
N PHE A 95 8.51 -1.55 0.81
CA PHE A 95 8.59 -3.00 0.60
C PHE A 95 7.80 -3.35 -0.65
N ARG A 96 8.37 -4.19 -1.47
CA ARG A 96 7.68 -4.70 -2.66
C ARG A 96 7.21 -6.12 -2.38
N LEU A 97 5.91 -6.34 -2.48
CA LEU A 97 5.34 -7.68 -2.33
C LEU A 97 5.30 -8.35 -3.70
N GLY A 98 6.15 -9.33 -3.87
CA GLY A 98 6.09 -10.21 -5.03
C GLY A 98 5.34 -11.48 -4.65
N ARG A 99 5.40 -12.45 -5.51
CA ARG A 99 4.76 -13.74 -5.22
C ARG A 99 5.35 -14.32 -3.94
N GLN A 100 4.55 -14.42 -2.90
CA GLN A 100 4.92 -15.08 -1.65
C GLN A 100 6.19 -14.52 -1.02
N LYS A 101 6.58 -13.29 -1.38
CA LYS A 101 7.86 -12.78 -0.94
C LYS A 101 7.82 -11.28 -0.83
N ILE A 102 8.30 -10.77 0.30
CA ILE A 102 8.42 -9.33 0.51
C ILE A 102 9.90 -8.97 0.43
N THR A 103 10.20 -7.97 -0.40
CA THR A 103 11.57 -7.51 -0.56
C THR A 103 11.63 -6.03 -0.22
N LYS A 104 12.57 -5.66 0.66
CA LYS A 104 12.80 -4.27 0.95
C LYS A 104 13.66 -3.68 -0.16
N CYS A 105 13.15 -2.64 -0.83
CA CYS A 105 13.82 -2.06 -1.98
C CYS A 105 14.61 -0.80 -1.65
N VAL A 106 14.47 -0.29 -0.44
CA VAL A 106 15.17 0.94 -0.07
C VAL A 106 15.71 0.83 1.34
#